data_10218c594a6ee5741145698e2f8b2230
#
_entry.id   10218c594a6ee5741145698e2f8b2230
#
_cell.length_a   1.000
_cell.length_b   1.000
_cell.length_c   1.000
_cell.angle_alpha   90.00
_cell.angle_beta   90.00
_cell.angle_gamma   90.00
#
_symmetry.space_group_name_H-M   'P 1'
#
loop_
_entity.id
_entity.type
_entity.pdbx_description
1 polymer ?
#
loop_
_entity_poly.entity_id
_entity_poly.type
_entity_poly.pdbx_seq_one_letter_code
_entity_poly.pdbx_strand_id
1 'polypeptide(L)'
;MDEHFIKIHKWLYPASWLYGAVVMMRNKLFDWEVLQSKSFDIPIISVGNLAVGGTGKTPHTEYLIKFLCNQYKVAVLSRGYKRHTKGYVLATPESTARSIGDEPYQMHQKFPSVTVAVDEKRCHGIEKLLALQKPSIDVILLDDAFQHRYVKPGLSILLT
;
A
#
# COMPACT_ATOMS: atom_id res chain seq x y z
N MET A 1 12.40 25.32 -21.08
CA MET A 1 12.05 23.92 -20.67
C MET A 1 13.32 23.35 -20.06
N ASP A 2 13.53 23.62 -18.77
CA ASP A 2 14.77 23.23 -18.08
C ASP A 2 14.64 21.76 -17.64
N GLU A 3 15.36 20.88 -18.33
CA GLU A 3 15.57 19.51 -17.91
C GLU A 3 16.39 19.51 -16.61
N HIS A 4 15.75 19.36 -15.48
CA HIS A 4 16.41 19.08 -14.22
C HIS A 4 17.03 17.67 -14.28
N PHE A 5 18.23 17.58 -14.86
CA PHE A 5 19.07 16.39 -14.75
C PHE A 5 19.40 16.14 -13.29
N ILE A 6 18.87 15.07 -12.72
CA ILE A 6 19.27 14.59 -11.39
C ILE A 6 20.77 14.32 -11.44
N LYS A 7 21.58 15.17 -10.78
CA LYS A 7 23.02 14.92 -10.64
C LYS A 7 23.24 13.66 -9.80
N ILE A 8 23.48 12.55 -10.46
CA ILE A 8 23.84 11.30 -9.78
C ILE A 8 25.27 11.44 -9.25
N HIS A 9 25.42 11.49 -7.95
CA HIS A 9 26.71 11.55 -7.30
C HIS A 9 27.39 10.18 -7.40
N LYS A 10 28.42 10.07 -8.25
CA LYS A 10 29.13 8.80 -8.53
C LYS A 10 29.70 8.10 -7.29
N TRP A 11 30.02 8.85 -6.23
CA TRP A 11 30.50 8.28 -4.97
C TRP A 11 29.44 7.49 -4.19
N LEU A 12 28.15 7.60 -4.55
CA LEU A 12 27.05 6.83 -3.98
C LEU A 12 26.89 5.43 -4.62
N TYR A 13 27.60 5.11 -5.70
CA TYR A 13 27.51 3.80 -6.34
C TYR A 13 27.81 2.63 -5.39
N PRO A 14 28.84 2.65 -4.51
CA PRO A 14 29.08 1.54 -3.59
C PRO A 14 27.91 1.31 -2.62
N ALA A 15 27.31 2.39 -2.11
CA ALA A 15 26.13 2.31 -1.25
C ALA A 15 24.90 1.77 -2.01
N SER A 16 24.71 2.18 -3.26
CA SER A 16 23.65 1.66 -4.13
C SER A 16 23.82 0.17 -4.43
N TRP A 17 25.06 -0.28 -4.66
CA TRP A 17 25.39 -1.69 -4.88
C TRP A 17 25.08 -2.53 -3.64
N LEU A 18 25.49 -2.06 -2.46
CA LEU A 18 25.21 -2.73 -1.20
C LEU A 18 23.70 -2.82 -0.95
N TYR A 19 22.97 -1.72 -1.16
CA TYR A 19 21.51 -1.71 -1.07
C TYR A 19 20.86 -2.70 -2.06
N GLY A 20 21.30 -2.70 -3.31
CA GLY A 20 20.84 -3.65 -4.33
C GLY A 20 21.07 -5.11 -3.93
N ALA A 21 22.25 -5.43 -3.37
CA ALA A 21 22.58 -6.76 -2.88
C ALA A 21 21.66 -7.19 -1.72
N VAL A 22 21.38 -6.30 -0.76
CA VAL A 22 20.47 -6.57 0.36
C VAL A 22 19.05 -6.81 -0.15
N VAL A 23 18.56 -6.01 -1.09
CA VAL A 23 17.24 -6.20 -1.70
C VAL A 23 17.16 -7.51 -2.47
N MET A 24 18.20 -7.85 -3.24
CA MET A 24 18.29 -9.11 -3.99
C MET A 24 18.29 -10.31 -3.04
N MET A 25 19.09 -10.26 -1.97
CA MET A 25 19.14 -11.31 -0.96
C MET A 25 17.78 -11.50 -0.27
N ARG A 26 17.13 -10.40 0.13
CA ARG A 26 15.78 -10.45 0.69
C ARG A 26 14.78 -11.10 -0.28
N ASN A 27 14.83 -10.75 -1.56
CA ASN A 27 13.94 -11.35 -2.56
C ASN A 27 14.19 -12.84 -2.73
N LYS A 28 15.46 -13.28 -2.76
CA LYS A 28 15.79 -14.70 -2.78
C LYS A 28 15.32 -15.46 -1.54
N LEU A 29 15.34 -14.85 -0.37
CA LEU A 29 14.80 -15.45 0.85
C LEU A 29 13.29 -15.70 0.76
N PHE A 30 12.55 -14.85 0.05
CA PHE A 30 11.14 -15.12 -0.27
C PHE A 30 10.99 -16.22 -1.34
N ASP A 31 11.86 -16.22 -2.38
CA ASP A 31 11.82 -17.23 -3.45
C ASP A 31 12.17 -18.63 -2.92
N TRP A 32 13.02 -18.72 -1.90
CA TRP A 32 13.38 -19.96 -1.20
C TRP A 32 12.43 -20.31 -0.05
N GLU A 33 11.31 -19.56 0.10
CA GLU A 33 10.30 -19.76 1.16
C GLU A 33 10.85 -19.66 2.60
N VAL A 34 12.08 -19.16 2.78
CA VAL A 34 12.65 -18.84 4.11
C VAL A 34 11.87 -17.69 4.76
N LEU A 35 11.53 -16.66 3.97
CA LEU A 35 10.57 -15.63 4.36
C LEU A 35 9.19 -16.00 3.79
N GLN A 36 8.22 -16.20 4.66
CA GLN A 36 6.89 -16.61 4.25
C GLN A 36 6.00 -15.41 3.89
N SER A 37 5.27 -15.55 2.79
CA SER A 37 4.16 -14.65 2.44
C SER A 37 2.87 -15.19 3.05
N LYS A 38 2.12 -14.35 3.74
CA LYS A 38 0.85 -14.71 4.37
C LYS A 38 -0.30 -14.54 3.39
N SER A 39 -1.11 -15.59 3.23
CA SER A 39 -2.41 -15.53 2.55
C SER A 39 -3.53 -15.29 3.57
N PHE A 40 -4.63 -14.71 3.11
CA PHE A 40 -5.81 -14.43 3.91
C PHE A 40 -7.06 -14.93 3.19
N ASP A 41 -8.08 -15.35 3.95
CA ASP A 41 -9.33 -15.88 3.41
C ASP A 41 -10.30 -14.74 2.96
N ILE A 42 -9.73 -13.69 2.37
CA ILE A 42 -10.46 -12.57 1.79
C ILE A 42 -9.77 -12.15 0.49
N PRO A 43 -10.51 -11.73 -0.55
CA PRO A 43 -9.93 -11.15 -1.75
C PRO A 43 -9.08 -9.93 -1.42
N ILE A 44 -7.81 -9.98 -1.82
CA ILE A 44 -6.85 -8.88 -1.68
C ILE A 44 -6.38 -8.47 -3.06
N ILE A 45 -6.55 -7.20 -3.39
CA ILE A 45 -6.05 -6.60 -4.63
C ILE A 45 -4.94 -5.62 -4.27
N SER A 46 -3.75 -5.86 -4.79
CA SER A 46 -2.60 -4.97 -4.61
C SER A 46 -2.46 -4.03 -5.80
N VAL A 47 -2.36 -2.75 -5.54
CA VAL A 47 -2.05 -1.71 -6.53
C VAL A 47 -0.66 -1.18 -6.23
N GLY A 48 0.20 -1.17 -7.24
CA GLY A 48 1.57 -0.67 -7.09
C GLY A 48 2.15 -0.19 -8.41
N ASN A 49 3.35 0.36 -8.36
CA ASN A 49 4.08 0.80 -9.55
C ASN A 49 5.53 0.31 -9.55
N LEU A 50 6.10 0.22 -10.73
CA LEU A 50 7.51 -0.09 -10.94
C LEU A 50 8.37 1.18 -10.99
N ALA A 51 7.80 2.30 -11.43
CA ALA A 51 8.52 3.55 -11.59
C ALA A 51 8.43 4.44 -10.34
N VAL A 52 9.52 5.15 -10.02
CA VAL A 52 9.52 6.19 -8.99
C VAL A 52 8.95 7.46 -9.63
N GLY A 53 7.82 7.97 -9.10
CA GLY A 53 7.17 9.19 -9.60
C GLY A 53 5.65 9.07 -9.68
N GLY A 54 5.01 10.13 -10.16
CA GLY A 54 3.56 10.28 -10.24
C GLY A 54 2.88 9.38 -11.30
N THR A 55 3.00 8.07 -11.18
CA THR A 55 2.43 7.08 -12.13
C THR A 55 0.91 6.93 -12.05
N GLY A 56 0.22 7.83 -11.35
CA GLY A 56 -1.24 7.79 -11.27
C GLY A 56 -1.81 6.70 -10.37
N LYS A 57 -1.06 6.19 -9.36
CA LYS A 57 -1.57 5.17 -8.42
C LYS A 57 -2.90 5.56 -7.79
N THR A 58 -2.97 6.75 -7.20
CA THR A 58 -4.17 7.23 -6.52
C THR A 58 -5.41 7.25 -7.43
N PRO A 59 -5.37 7.78 -8.67
CA PRO A 59 -6.49 7.68 -9.60
C PRO A 59 -6.91 6.24 -9.93
N HIS A 60 -5.97 5.30 -10.06
CA HIS A 60 -6.30 3.91 -10.33
C HIS A 60 -6.92 3.21 -9.11
N THR A 61 -6.39 3.46 -7.92
CA THR A 61 -6.99 2.97 -6.67
C THR A 61 -8.40 3.53 -6.49
N GLU A 62 -8.62 4.82 -6.76
CA GLU A 62 -9.94 5.45 -6.74
C GLU A 62 -10.90 4.85 -7.79
N TYR A 63 -10.41 4.54 -8.98
CA TYR A 63 -11.21 3.88 -10.01
C TYR A 63 -11.68 2.49 -9.54
N LEU A 64 -10.77 1.70 -8.94
CA LEU A 64 -11.11 0.39 -8.37
C LEU A 64 -12.11 0.51 -7.22
N ILE A 65 -11.95 1.49 -6.35
CA ILE A 65 -12.90 1.77 -5.28
C ILE A 65 -14.29 2.02 -5.88
N LYS A 66 -14.42 2.93 -6.86
CA LYS A 66 -15.70 3.23 -7.52
C LYS A 66 -16.33 2.02 -8.18
N PHE A 67 -15.51 1.16 -8.80
CA PHE A 67 -15.98 -0.04 -9.47
C PHE A 67 -16.51 -1.07 -8.47
N LEU A 68 -15.84 -1.23 -7.33
CA LEU A 68 -16.15 -2.29 -6.37
C LEU A 68 -17.17 -1.87 -5.30
N CYS A 69 -17.19 -0.60 -4.86
CA CYS A 69 -18.00 -0.15 -3.73
C CYS A 69 -19.52 -0.25 -3.95
N ASN A 70 -19.98 -0.41 -5.19
CA ASN A 70 -21.39 -0.62 -5.50
C ASN A 70 -21.88 -2.04 -5.17
N GLN A 71 -20.98 -3.02 -5.11
CA GLN A 71 -21.32 -4.44 -4.93
C GLN A 71 -20.68 -5.04 -3.69
N TYR A 72 -19.55 -4.47 -3.21
CA TYR A 72 -18.73 -5.01 -2.14
C TYR A 72 -18.44 -3.95 -1.08
N LYS A 73 -18.28 -4.41 0.15
CA LYS A 73 -17.75 -3.59 1.25
C LYS A 73 -16.24 -3.55 1.16
N VAL A 74 -15.74 -2.46 0.60
CA VAL A 74 -14.33 -2.27 0.30
C VAL A 74 -13.61 -1.70 1.51
N ALA A 75 -12.44 -2.26 1.82
CA ALA A 75 -11.47 -1.61 2.68
C ALA A 75 -10.22 -1.23 1.88
N VAL A 76 -9.62 -0.10 2.19
CA VAL A 76 -8.33 0.34 1.67
C VAL A 76 -7.31 0.32 2.80
N LEU A 77 -6.19 -0.36 2.58
CA LEU A 77 -5.07 -0.36 3.51
C LEU A 77 -3.85 0.26 2.84
N SER A 78 -3.47 1.45 3.29
CA SER A 78 -2.29 2.16 2.83
C SER A 78 -1.17 2.15 3.87
N ARG A 79 0.03 2.58 3.50
CA ARG A 79 1.14 2.79 4.44
C ARG A 79 0.95 4.06 5.27
N GLY A 80 0.25 5.04 4.72
CA GLY A 80 0.16 6.37 5.32
C GLY A 80 1.49 7.12 5.23
N TYR A 81 1.99 7.32 4.01
CA TYR A 81 3.24 8.04 3.78
C TYR A 81 3.21 9.44 4.40
N LYS A 82 4.29 9.84 5.09
CA LYS A 82 4.45 11.13 5.80
C LYS A 82 3.46 11.39 6.94
N ARG A 83 2.68 10.43 7.40
CA ARG A 83 1.84 10.59 8.58
C ARG A 83 2.68 10.72 9.87
N HIS A 84 2.11 11.34 10.88
CA HIS A 84 2.77 11.51 12.19
C HIS A 84 2.50 10.34 13.14
N THR A 85 1.44 9.57 12.90
CA THR A 85 1.09 8.39 13.71
C THR A 85 1.92 7.18 13.30
N LYS A 86 1.93 6.13 14.13
CA LYS A 86 2.58 4.85 13.87
C LYS A 86 1.62 3.69 14.13
N GLY A 87 1.88 2.55 13.48
CA GLY A 87 1.07 1.33 13.63
C GLY A 87 -0.28 1.45 12.94
N TYR A 88 -1.21 0.61 13.34
CA TYR A 88 -2.55 0.57 12.76
C TYR A 88 -3.38 1.78 13.20
N VAL A 89 -3.94 2.50 12.24
CA VAL A 89 -4.92 3.57 12.47
C VAL A 89 -6.08 3.38 11.50
N LEU A 90 -7.28 3.22 12.04
CA LEU A 90 -8.52 3.24 11.27
C LEU A 90 -8.97 4.69 11.09
N ALA A 91 -9.31 5.06 9.87
CA ALA A 91 -9.84 6.40 9.59
C ALA A 91 -11.21 6.59 10.24
N THR A 92 -11.38 7.75 10.86
CA THR A 92 -12.61 8.22 11.49
C THR A 92 -12.97 9.60 10.95
N PRO A 93 -14.17 10.14 11.18
CA PRO A 93 -14.52 11.49 10.75
C PRO A 93 -13.56 12.57 11.25
N GLU A 94 -12.87 12.34 12.38
CA GLU A 94 -11.89 13.26 12.98
C GLU A 94 -10.48 13.08 12.41
N SER A 95 -10.28 12.08 11.55
CA SER A 95 -8.98 11.84 10.93
C SER A 95 -8.56 13.00 10.05
N THR A 96 -7.25 13.24 10.02
CA THR A 96 -6.62 14.31 9.24
C THR A 96 -5.49 13.73 8.38
N ALA A 97 -5.03 14.48 7.38
CA ALA A 97 -3.86 14.11 6.59
C ALA A 97 -2.60 13.88 7.46
N ARG A 98 -2.48 14.58 8.59
CA ARG A 98 -1.40 14.35 9.56
C ARG A 98 -1.51 13.00 10.27
N SER A 99 -2.72 12.53 10.53
CA SER A 99 -2.93 11.27 11.27
C SER A 99 -2.83 10.03 10.38
N ILE A 100 -3.29 10.09 9.12
CA ILE A 100 -3.36 8.92 8.25
C ILE A 100 -2.58 9.06 6.93
N GLY A 101 -2.05 10.26 6.62
CA GLY A 101 -1.37 10.59 5.35
C GLY A 101 -2.31 11.20 4.32
N ASP A 102 -1.75 11.92 3.35
CA ASP A 102 -2.52 12.71 2.37
C ASP A 102 -3.42 11.82 1.49
N GLU A 103 -2.87 10.77 0.89
CA GLU A 103 -3.62 9.88 -0.03
C GLU A 103 -4.74 9.11 0.68
N PRO A 104 -4.52 8.44 1.83
CA PRO A 104 -5.59 7.79 2.56
C PRO A 104 -6.65 8.77 3.07
N TYR A 105 -6.25 9.97 3.47
CA TYR A 105 -7.18 11.02 3.88
C TYR A 105 -8.08 11.46 2.72
N GLN A 106 -7.51 11.68 1.52
CA GLN A 106 -8.28 12.00 0.32
C GLN A 106 -9.29 10.89 -0.01
N MET A 107 -8.87 9.61 0.05
CA MET A 107 -9.77 8.47 -0.20
C MET A 107 -10.89 8.41 0.84
N HIS A 108 -10.58 8.64 2.11
CA HIS A 108 -11.58 8.66 3.19
C HIS A 108 -12.63 9.75 3.00
N GLN A 109 -12.21 10.96 2.60
CA GLN A 109 -13.14 12.07 2.34
C GLN A 109 -13.99 11.83 1.09
N LYS A 110 -13.41 11.24 0.05
CA LYS A 110 -14.07 11.06 -1.25
C LYS A 110 -15.03 9.86 -1.26
N PHE A 111 -14.77 8.85 -0.43
CA PHE A 111 -15.53 7.60 -0.37
C PHE A 111 -15.97 7.27 1.06
N PRO A 112 -17.01 7.96 1.60
CA PRO A 112 -17.42 7.75 2.99
C PRO A 112 -17.92 6.34 3.32
N SER A 113 -18.33 5.56 2.31
CA SER A 113 -18.77 4.17 2.48
C SER A 113 -17.61 3.16 2.54
N VAL A 114 -16.38 3.60 2.27
CA VAL A 114 -15.19 2.75 2.22
C VAL A 114 -14.45 2.81 3.54
N THR A 115 -14.07 1.65 4.07
CA THR A 115 -13.23 1.57 5.27
C THR A 115 -11.79 1.88 4.88
N VAL A 116 -11.22 2.96 5.40
CA VAL A 116 -9.82 3.32 5.15
C VAL A 116 -9.00 3.08 6.42
N ALA A 117 -7.88 2.40 6.28
CA ALA A 117 -6.93 2.19 7.37
C ALA A 117 -5.49 2.34 6.87
N VAL A 118 -4.59 2.61 7.80
CA VAL A 118 -3.16 2.71 7.53
C VAL A 118 -2.36 1.88 8.50
N ASP A 119 -1.33 1.21 8.00
CA ASP A 119 -0.36 0.45 8.81
C ASP A 119 0.92 0.23 7.99
N GLU A 120 2.09 0.37 8.61
CA GLU A 120 3.37 0.02 7.99
C GLU A 120 3.51 -1.50 7.80
N LYS A 121 2.91 -2.28 8.70
CA LYS A 121 2.90 -3.75 8.69
C LYS A 121 1.61 -4.25 8.05
N ARG A 122 1.63 -4.50 6.73
CA ARG A 122 0.43 -4.89 5.96
C ARG A 122 -0.31 -6.10 6.52
N CYS A 123 0.40 -7.16 6.94
CA CYS A 123 -0.25 -8.33 7.53
C CYS A 123 -1.03 -7.96 8.80
N HIS A 124 -0.42 -7.17 9.69
CA HIS A 124 -1.08 -6.70 10.91
C HIS A 124 -2.28 -5.81 10.60
N GLY A 125 -2.16 -4.89 9.64
CA GLY A 125 -3.26 -4.04 9.20
C GLY A 125 -4.44 -4.85 8.64
N ILE A 126 -4.17 -5.90 7.84
CA ILE A 126 -5.21 -6.82 7.34
C ILE A 126 -5.87 -7.55 8.49
N GLU A 127 -5.11 -8.10 9.44
CA GLU A 127 -5.66 -8.80 10.60
C GLU A 127 -6.57 -7.89 11.43
N LYS A 128 -6.19 -6.62 11.63
CA LYS A 128 -7.00 -5.62 12.33
C LYS A 128 -8.28 -5.29 11.56
N LEU A 129 -8.22 -5.16 10.23
CA LEU A 129 -9.40 -4.94 9.40
C LEU A 129 -10.36 -6.13 9.47
N LEU A 130 -9.85 -7.35 9.41
CA LEU A 130 -10.66 -8.57 9.50
C LEU A 130 -11.28 -8.77 10.90
N ALA A 131 -10.66 -8.25 11.95
CA ALA A 131 -11.18 -8.28 13.30
C ALA A 131 -12.31 -7.27 13.54
N LEU A 132 -12.61 -6.37 12.61
CA LEU A 132 -13.72 -5.44 12.70
C LEU A 132 -15.03 -6.22 12.61
N GLN A 133 -15.88 -6.08 13.64
CA GLN A 133 -17.22 -6.69 13.61
C GLN A 133 -18.16 -5.95 12.67
N LYS A 134 -17.98 -4.63 12.56
CA LYS A 134 -18.75 -3.73 11.68
C LYS A 134 -17.86 -2.56 11.22
N PRO A 135 -17.89 -2.19 9.93
CA PRO A 135 -18.57 -2.92 8.86
C PRO A 135 -17.83 -4.22 8.51
N SER A 136 -18.56 -5.27 8.08
CA SER A 136 -17.93 -6.44 7.46
C SER A 136 -17.18 -5.99 6.18
N ILE A 137 -16.07 -6.62 5.87
CA ILE A 137 -15.24 -6.30 4.69
C ILE A 137 -15.31 -7.48 3.73
N ASP A 138 -15.57 -7.20 2.45
CA ASP A 138 -15.65 -8.23 1.41
C ASP A 138 -14.38 -8.27 0.55
N VAL A 139 -13.66 -7.13 0.43
CA VAL A 139 -12.42 -7.02 -0.35
C VAL A 139 -11.50 -5.96 0.24
N ILE A 140 -10.20 -6.24 0.22
CA ILE A 140 -9.16 -5.29 0.66
C ILE A 140 -8.33 -4.83 -0.54
N LEU A 141 -8.24 -3.52 -0.73
CA LEU A 141 -7.31 -2.88 -1.66
C LEU A 141 -6.05 -2.48 -0.89
N LEU A 142 -4.90 -3.01 -1.29
CA LEU A 142 -3.60 -2.59 -0.77
C LEU A 142 -3.03 -1.51 -1.68
N ASP A 143 -2.95 -0.32 -1.15
CA ASP A 143 -2.34 0.80 -1.85
C ASP A 143 -0.83 0.83 -1.60
N ASP A 144 -0.07 1.04 -2.69
CA ASP A 144 1.40 1.07 -2.72
C ASP A 144 2.05 -0.17 -2.06
N ALA A 145 1.58 -1.36 -2.44
CA ALA A 145 1.98 -2.60 -1.76
C ALA A 145 2.84 -3.55 -2.60
N PHE A 146 3.24 -3.19 -3.82
CA PHE A 146 3.97 -4.10 -4.72
C PHE A 146 5.28 -4.65 -4.12
N GLN A 147 6.00 -3.85 -3.35
CA GLN A 147 7.25 -4.27 -2.70
C GLN A 147 7.04 -5.07 -1.40
N HIS A 148 5.79 -5.19 -0.92
CA HIS A 148 5.45 -5.85 0.35
C HIS A 148 5.15 -7.34 0.17
N ARG A 149 6.17 -8.15 -0.16
CA ARG A 149 6.07 -9.60 -0.39
C ARG A 149 5.58 -10.44 0.81
N TYR A 150 5.43 -9.83 2.00
CA TYR A 150 4.87 -10.50 3.19
C TYR A 150 3.37 -10.82 3.06
N VAL A 151 2.64 -10.13 2.19
CA VAL A 151 1.25 -10.45 1.85
C VAL A 151 1.22 -11.07 0.47
N LYS A 152 0.51 -12.19 0.31
CA LYS A 152 0.23 -12.80 -0.98
C LYS A 152 -1.16 -12.30 -1.44
N PRO A 153 -1.25 -11.31 -2.34
CA PRO A 153 -2.54 -10.85 -2.86
C PRO A 153 -3.11 -11.87 -3.84
N GLY A 154 -4.43 -11.88 -3.99
CA GLY A 154 -5.11 -12.65 -5.02
C GLY A 154 -4.93 -12.04 -6.43
N LEU A 155 -4.85 -10.70 -6.51
CA LEU A 155 -4.61 -9.94 -7.75
C LEU A 155 -3.60 -8.83 -7.48
N SER A 156 -2.65 -8.66 -8.40
CA SER A 156 -1.70 -7.55 -8.37
C SER A 156 -1.82 -6.73 -9.66
N ILE A 157 -2.05 -5.42 -9.51
CA ILE A 157 -2.10 -4.45 -10.59
C ILE A 157 -0.85 -3.60 -10.54
N LEU A 158 -0.06 -3.66 -11.60
CA LEU A 158 1.18 -2.91 -11.74
C LEU A 158 1.01 -1.80 -12.77
N LEU A 159 1.32 -0.60 -12.36
CA LEU A 159 1.35 0.58 -13.20
C LEU A 159 2.79 0.82 -13.70
N THR A 160 2.92 1.10 -14.98
CA THR A 160 4.22 1.34 -15.66
C THR A 160 4.24 2.74 -16.24
#